data_e57c821576c3b20a377ced8b473f0046
#
_entry.id   e57c821576c3b20a377ced8b473f0046
#
_cell.length_a   1.000
_cell.length_b   1.000
_cell.length_c   1.000
_cell.angle_alpha   90.00
_cell.angle_beta   90.00
_cell.angle_gamma   90.00
#
_symmetry.space_group_name_H-M   'P 1'
#
loop_
_entity.id
_entity.type
_entity.pdbx_description
1 polymer ?
#
loop_
_entity_poly.entity_id
_entity_poly.type
_entity_poly.pdbx_seq_one_letter_code
_entity_poly.pdbx_strand_id
1 'polypeptide(L)'
;MDLFPPLPRESWAPTKETLHRFLQIVGKVRLAASVRRNHWWNVPFHLTGSGITTRPSGPLGDGTVFTVDFDFATHRLRVLTLAGRRVSFSLMGLSVGDFYREFTGALTHLGISTLPEHPYPFDLPDAARPFAEDDEHATYDPAAVNRYWTVLTQVMLVLEKYAAGYSGKTSPVHHFWHTFDIAVTRFSDRHVAHGLSVDPVTREAYSREVISSGFWFGDERSYPEPAFYSYTAPEPDEIQRQPLEPAAARWTESNGSHLALLPYDDVRTAPDAAAEILTFYDTAYAAGARLAGWHTDRLCPGGVTDPQAPVTAHPRPGT
;
A
#
# COMPACT_ATOMS: atom_id res chain seq x y z
N MET A 1 20.63 -6.53 -12.75
CA MET A 1 19.73 -5.47 -12.21
C MET A 1 19.68 -5.70 -10.72
N ASP A 2 19.95 -4.67 -9.92
CA ASP A 2 19.75 -4.74 -8.47
C ASP A 2 18.24 -4.73 -8.18
N LEU A 3 17.74 -5.80 -7.56
CA LEU A 3 16.31 -5.95 -7.29
C LEU A 3 15.85 -5.11 -6.09
N PHE A 4 16.76 -4.84 -5.16
CA PHE A 4 16.54 -3.99 -4.00
C PHE A 4 17.57 -2.84 -3.98
N PRO A 5 17.50 -1.89 -4.96
CA PRO A 5 18.45 -0.80 -5.06
C PRO A 5 18.41 0.10 -3.83
N PRO A 6 19.52 0.78 -3.48
CA PRO A 6 19.50 1.74 -2.38
C PRO A 6 18.49 2.85 -2.65
N LEU A 7 17.72 3.18 -1.62
CA LEU A 7 16.68 4.22 -1.68
C LEU A 7 16.72 5.10 -0.42
N PRO A 8 17.88 5.71 -0.10
CA PRO A 8 17.98 6.56 1.08
C PRO A 8 17.04 7.77 0.90
N ARG A 9 16.20 8.06 1.91
CA ARG A 9 15.17 9.10 1.85
C ARG A 9 15.72 10.43 1.36
N GLU A 10 16.84 10.88 1.89
CA GLU A 10 17.44 12.18 1.55
C GLU A 10 17.69 12.36 0.05
N SER A 11 18.02 11.28 -0.66
CA SER A 11 18.36 11.34 -2.08
C SER A 11 17.17 11.61 -2.99
N TRP A 12 15.95 11.39 -2.52
CA TRP A 12 14.75 11.54 -3.34
C TRP A 12 13.55 12.18 -2.63
N ALA A 13 13.73 12.66 -1.40
CA ALA A 13 12.65 13.27 -0.62
C ALA A 13 11.85 14.32 -1.40
N PRO A 14 12.44 15.28 -2.13
CA PRO A 14 11.66 16.24 -2.90
C PRO A 14 10.80 15.60 -4.00
N THR A 15 11.31 14.55 -4.67
CA THR A 15 10.55 13.79 -5.67
C THR A 15 9.44 12.97 -5.00
N LYS A 16 9.72 12.33 -3.86
CA LYS A 16 8.73 11.60 -3.08
C LYS A 16 7.58 12.51 -2.65
N GLU A 17 7.87 13.68 -2.12
CA GLU A 17 6.86 14.63 -1.65
C GLU A 17 5.95 15.11 -2.80
N THR A 18 6.52 15.41 -3.96
CA THR A 18 5.76 15.75 -5.16
C THR A 18 4.92 14.59 -5.65
N LEU A 19 5.52 13.41 -5.81
CA LEU A 19 4.82 12.21 -6.28
C LEU A 19 3.70 11.80 -5.32
N HIS A 20 3.91 11.88 -4.02
CA HIS A 20 2.89 11.57 -3.02
C HIS A 20 1.64 12.43 -3.20
N ARG A 21 1.80 13.73 -3.45
CA ARG A 21 0.68 14.62 -3.71
C ARG A 21 -0.02 14.32 -5.04
N PHE A 22 0.73 13.95 -6.08
CA PHE A 22 0.13 13.47 -7.33
C PHE A 22 -0.74 12.23 -7.08
N LEU A 23 -0.24 11.27 -6.29
CA LEU A 23 -1.01 10.08 -5.93
C LEU A 23 -2.25 10.44 -5.10
N GLN A 24 -2.15 11.39 -4.18
CA GLN A 24 -3.29 11.83 -3.38
C GLN A 24 -4.39 12.48 -4.24
N ILE A 25 -4.01 13.31 -5.22
CA ILE A 25 -4.97 13.93 -6.17
C ILE A 25 -5.77 12.86 -6.91
N VAL A 26 -5.07 11.90 -7.52
CA VAL A 26 -5.71 10.79 -8.26
C VAL A 26 -6.48 9.86 -7.31
N GLY A 27 -5.93 9.59 -6.13
CA GLY A 27 -6.54 8.76 -5.11
C GLY A 27 -7.88 9.28 -4.60
N LYS A 28 -8.01 10.59 -4.45
CA LYS A 28 -9.28 11.24 -4.09
C LYS A 28 -10.34 11.08 -5.18
N VAL A 29 -9.96 11.17 -6.45
CA VAL A 29 -10.88 10.86 -7.57
C VAL A 29 -11.27 9.39 -7.54
N ARG A 30 -10.32 8.48 -7.32
CA ARG A 30 -10.64 7.06 -7.18
C ARG A 30 -11.60 6.80 -6.02
N LEU A 31 -11.39 7.41 -4.86
CA LEU A 31 -12.28 7.29 -3.71
C LEU A 31 -13.72 7.68 -4.08
N ALA A 32 -13.89 8.83 -4.76
CA ALA A 32 -15.19 9.35 -5.17
C ALA A 32 -15.83 8.54 -6.30
N ALA A 33 -15.03 7.96 -7.22
CA ALA A 33 -15.49 7.24 -8.39
C ALA A 33 -15.66 5.73 -8.21
N SER A 34 -15.23 5.15 -7.08
CA SER A 34 -15.26 3.70 -6.90
C SER A 34 -16.42 3.24 -6.04
N VAL A 35 -16.98 2.07 -6.38
CA VAL A 35 -17.98 1.40 -5.55
C VAL A 35 -17.34 1.03 -4.21
N ARG A 36 -17.95 1.47 -3.12
CA ARG A 36 -17.45 1.22 -1.77
C ARG A 36 -17.36 -0.27 -1.47
N ARG A 37 -16.25 -0.68 -0.87
CA ARG A 37 -15.99 -2.05 -0.42
C ARG A 37 -15.61 -2.05 1.06
N ASN A 38 -15.85 -3.18 1.72
CA ASN A 38 -15.44 -3.36 3.11
C ASN A 38 -13.92 -3.11 3.27
N HIS A 39 -13.52 -2.65 4.43
CA HIS A 39 -12.15 -2.26 4.78
C HIS A 39 -11.55 -1.25 3.81
N TRP A 40 -12.34 -0.47 3.09
CA TRP A 40 -11.91 0.52 2.10
C TRP A 40 -11.07 -0.06 0.95
N TRP A 41 -11.25 -1.34 0.61
CA TRP A 41 -10.48 -2.00 -0.47
C TRP A 41 -10.76 -1.49 -1.88
N ASN A 42 -11.66 -0.54 -2.01
CA ASN A 42 -11.90 0.19 -3.26
C ASN A 42 -10.93 1.35 -3.46
N VAL A 43 -10.26 1.82 -2.43
CA VAL A 43 -9.49 3.07 -2.43
C VAL A 43 -8.05 2.92 -2.94
N PRO A 44 -7.28 1.88 -2.56
CA PRO A 44 -5.87 1.78 -2.90
C PRO A 44 -5.59 1.65 -4.40
N PHE A 45 -4.34 1.93 -4.76
CA PHE A 45 -3.81 1.63 -6.08
C PHE A 45 -3.30 0.20 -6.18
N HIS A 46 -3.11 -0.24 -7.42
CA HIS A 46 -2.56 -1.54 -7.77
C HIS A 46 -1.38 -1.37 -8.72
N LEU A 47 -0.42 -2.30 -8.64
CA LEU A 47 0.73 -2.27 -9.53
C LEU A 47 0.39 -2.87 -10.90
N THR A 48 1.11 -2.39 -11.91
CA THR A 48 1.08 -2.88 -13.29
C THR A 48 2.50 -3.08 -13.79
N GLY A 49 2.66 -3.68 -14.96
CA GLY A 49 3.97 -3.83 -15.60
C GLY A 49 4.64 -2.54 -16.04
N SER A 50 3.95 -1.38 -15.95
CA SER A 50 4.50 -0.06 -16.30
C SER A 50 4.43 0.96 -15.17
N GLY A 51 3.84 0.62 -14.02
CA GLY A 51 3.68 1.55 -12.90
C GLY A 51 2.52 1.18 -11.98
N ILE A 52 1.63 2.12 -11.70
CA ILE A 52 0.47 1.91 -10.82
C ILE A 52 -0.84 2.36 -11.47
N THR A 53 -1.96 1.76 -11.07
CA THR A 53 -3.30 2.00 -11.65
C THR A 53 -4.37 2.14 -10.59
N THR A 54 -5.42 2.92 -10.91
CA THR A 54 -6.65 2.96 -10.11
C THR A 54 -7.53 1.73 -10.32
N ARG A 55 -7.32 0.93 -11.36
CA ARG A 55 -8.31 0.01 -11.92
C ARG A 55 -9.56 0.76 -12.45
N PRO A 56 -10.49 0.07 -13.13
CA PRO A 56 -11.72 0.70 -13.59
C PRO A 56 -12.50 1.34 -12.43
N SER A 57 -12.89 2.58 -12.64
CA SER A 57 -13.67 3.40 -11.70
C SER A 57 -14.77 4.11 -12.49
N GLY A 58 -15.85 4.49 -11.83
CA GLY A 58 -16.98 5.18 -12.45
C GLY A 58 -18.30 4.75 -11.83
N PRO A 59 -19.40 5.42 -12.17
CA PRO A 59 -20.73 5.11 -11.65
C PRO A 59 -21.24 3.76 -12.16
N LEU A 60 -22.09 3.12 -11.35
CA LEU A 60 -22.92 2.01 -11.82
C LEU A 60 -24.06 2.58 -12.71
N GLY A 61 -24.25 2.01 -13.88
CA GLY A 61 -25.25 2.47 -14.83
C GLY A 61 -24.70 3.51 -15.80
N ASP A 62 -25.41 4.61 -15.98
CA ASP A 62 -25.03 5.66 -16.93
C ASP A 62 -23.86 6.49 -16.41
N GLY A 63 -22.80 6.59 -17.20
CA GLY A 63 -21.63 7.40 -16.92
C GLY A 63 -20.35 6.85 -17.53
N THR A 64 -19.28 7.61 -17.38
CA THR A 64 -17.99 7.24 -17.96
C THR A 64 -17.18 6.38 -17.00
N VAL A 65 -16.95 5.12 -17.38
CA VAL A 65 -15.98 4.23 -16.70
C VAL A 65 -14.58 4.52 -17.23
N PHE A 66 -13.63 4.67 -16.34
CA PHE A 66 -12.25 5.07 -16.66
C PHE A 66 -11.22 4.41 -15.75
N THR A 67 -9.96 4.43 -16.20
CA THR A 67 -8.76 4.14 -15.40
C THR A 67 -7.82 5.33 -15.42
N VAL A 68 -7.04 5.47 -14.36
CA VAL A 68 -5.90 6.39 -14.32
C VAL A 68 -4.66 5.57 -14.04
N ASP A 69 -3.66 5.68 -14.91
CA ASP A 69 -2.41 4.96 -14.81
C ASP A 69 -1.24 5.94 -14.71
N PHE A 70 -0.43 5.78 -13.66
CA PHE A 70 0.91 6.37 -13.59
C PHE A 70 1.86 5.41 -14.31
N ASP A 71 2.27 5.78 -15.50
CA ASP A 71 3.23 5.02 -16.29
C ASP A 71 4.64 5.52 -16.00
N PHE A 72 5.36 4.81 -15.13
CA PHE A 72 6.72 5.14 -14.72
C PHE A 72 7.78 4.71 -15.74
N ALA A 73 7.43 3.83 -16.68
CA ALA A 73 8.33 3.48 -17.80
C ALA A 73 8.46 4.64 -18.80
N THR A 74 7.40 5.42 -18.97
CA THR A 74 7.38 6.59 -19.87
C THR A 74 7.19 7.92 -19.16
N HIS A 75 7.11 7.92 -17.82
CA HIS A 75 6.90 9.09 -16.96
C HIS A 75 5.70 9.94 -17.37
N ARG A 76 4.56 9.26 -17.59
CA ARG A 76 3.32 9.90 -18.01
C ARG A 76 2.13 9.48 -17.14
N LEU A 77 1.21 10.41 -16.92
CA LEU A 77 -0.13 10.03 -16.50
C LEU A 77 -0.97 9.68 -17.73
N ARG A 78 -1.80 8.66 -17.61
CA ARG A 78 -2.77 8.27 -18.64
C ARG A 78 -4.15 8.16 -18.02
N VAL A 79 -5.14 8.78 -18.65
CA VAL A 79 -6.56 8.60 -18.34
C VAL A 79 -7.20 7.92 -19.54
N LEU A 80 -7.78 6.75 -19.33
CA LEU A 80 -8.39 5.94 -20.37
C LEU A 80 -9.84 5.63 -20.02
N THR A 81 -10.77 5.88 -20.92
CA THR A 81 -12.19 5.51 -20.76
C THR A 81 -12.50 4.15 -21.39
N LEU A 82 -13.56 3.49 -20.93
CA LEU A 82 -14.04 2.23 -21.52
C LEU A 82 -14.41 2.40 -23.01
N ALA A 83 -14.82 3.60 -23.43
CA ALA A 83 -15.09 3.94 -24.84
C ALA A 83 -13.83 4.15 -25.70
N GLY A 84 -12.63 3.92 -25.15
CA GLY A 84 -11.35 4.05 -25.85
C GLY A 84 -10.83 5.48 -25.98
N ARG A 85 -11.53 6.49 -25.45
CA ARG A 85 -11.01 7.87 -25.39
C ARG A 85 -9.89 7.93 -24.36
N ARG A 86 -8.86 8.73 -24.65
CA ARG A 86 -7.69 8.83 -23.78
C ARG A 86 -7.08 10.22 -23.77
N VAL A 87 -6.52 10.59 -22.62
CA VAL A 87 -5.62 11.74 -22.46
C VAL A 87 -4.35 11.25 -21.78
N SER A 88 -3.21 11.79 -22.16
CA SER A 88 -1.92 11.50 -21.54
C SER A 88 -1.05 12.72 -21.53
N PHE A 89 -0.42 13.02 -20.37
CA PHE A 89 0.51 14.14 -20.21
C PHE A 89 1.75 13.70 -19.41
N SER A 90 2.82 14.49 -19.49
CA SER A 90 4.08 14.23 -18.78
C SER A 90 3.91 14.42 -17.28
N LEU A 91 4.55 13.58 -16.46
CA LEU A 91 4.71 13.81 -15.01
C LEU A 91 5.89 14.72 -14.70
N MET A 92 6.83 14.84 -15.66
CA MET A 92 8.04 15.65 -15.50
C MET A 92 7.76 17.12 -15.72
N GLY A 93 8.37 17.98 -14.89
CA GLY A 93 8.32 19.43 -15.02
C GLY A 93 7.02 20.05 -14.54
N LEU A 94 6.18 19.31 -13.81
CA LEU A 94 4.95 19.82 -13.23
C LEU A 94 5.13 20.09 -11.73
N SER A 95 4.60 21.23 -11.27
CA SER A 95 4.27 21.41 -9.87
C SER A 95 3.01 20.60 -9.51
N VAL A 96 2.71 20.49 -8.22
CA VAL A 96 1.45 19.87 -7.77
C VAL A 96 0.24 20.65 -8.30
N GLY A 97 0.33 21.98 -8.32
CA GLY A 97 -0.72 22.84 -8.88
C GLY A 97 -0.91 22.63 -10.38
N ASP A 98 0.18 22.50 -11.16
CA ASP A 98 0.11 22.18 -12.59
C ASP A 98 -0.48 20.80 -12.82
N PHE A 99 -0.01 19.79 -12.08
CA PHE A 99 -0.57 18.43 -12.16
C PHE A 99 -2.07 18.41 -11.87
N TYR A 100 -2.51 19.12 -10.83
CA TYR A 100 -3.93 19.21 -10.48
C TYR A 100 -4.75 19.79 -11.61
N ARG A 101 -4.27 20.89 -12.24
CA ARG A 101 -4.95 21.56 -13.38
C ARG A 101 -4.99 20.65 -14.62
N GLU A 102 -3.87 20.03 -14.98
CA GLU A 102 -3.78 19.09 -16.11
C GLU A 102 -4.71 17.89 -15.91
N PHE A 103 -4.69 17.30 -14.73
CA PHE A 103 -5.50 16.11 -14.45
C PHE A 103 -7.00 16.41 -14.43
N THR A 104 -7.44 17.48 -13.76
CA THR A 104 -8.87 17.87 -13.74
C THR A 104 -9.36 18.31 -15.12
N GLY A 105 -8.51 18.98 -15.89
CA GLY A 105 -8.77 19.29 -17.29
C GLY A 105 -8.93 18.04 -18.17
N ALA A 106 -8.08 17.03 -17.95
CA ALA A 106 -8.18 15.74 -18.65
C ALA A 106 -9.50 15.02 -18.32
N LEU A 107 -9.91 15.00 -17.04
CA LEU A 107 -11.19 14.40 -16.62
C LEU A 107 -12.36 15.11 -17.32
N THR A 108 -12.39 16.43 -17.28
CA THR A 108 -13.43 17.26 -17.93
C THR A 108 -13.49 17.02 -19.45
N HIS A 109 -12.31 16.99 -20.12
CA HIS A 109 -12.22 16.72 -21.57
C HIS A 109 -12.79 15.33 -21.92
N LEU A 110 -12.62 14.35 -21.06
CA LEU A 110 -13.14 12.99 -21.26
C LEU A 110 -14.61 12.83 -20.86
N GLY A 111 -15.24 13.86 -20.31
CA GLY A 111 -16.63 13.80 -19.84
C GLY A 111 -16.77 13.05 -18.51
N ILE A 112 -15.69 13.01 -17.71
CA ILE A 112 -15.69 12.46 -16.37
C ILE A 112 -16.03 13.58 -15.40
N SER A 113 -17.19 13.50 -14.74
CA SER A 113 -17.69 14.54 -13.83
C SER A 113 -17.12 14.42 -12.41
N THR A 114 -16.47 13.29 -12.08
CA THR A 114 -15.90 13.07 -10.74
C THR A 114 -14.66 13.91 -10.55
N LEU A 115 -14.69 14.79 -9.57
CA LEU A 115 -13.56 15.62 -9.13
C LEU A 115 -13.24 15.34 -7.66
N PRO A 116 -12.05 15.69 -7.15
CA PRO A 116 -11.75 15.60 -5.74
C PRO A 116 -12.70 16.46 -4.90
N GLU A 117 -13.47 15.86 -3.98
CA GLU A 117 -14.40 16.59 -3.11
C GLU A 117 -13.65 17.53 -2.15
N HIS A 118 -12.46 17.11 -1.70
CA HIS A 118 -11.59 17.90 -0.81
C HIS A 118 -10.21 17.99 -1.46
N PRO A 119 -9.93 19.03 -2.28
CA PRO A 119 -8.70 19.16 -3.05
C PRO A 119 -7.50 19.65 -2.21
N TYR A 120 -7.32 19.05 -1.03
CA TYR A 120 -6.24 19.34 -0.09
C TYR A 120 -5.45 18.05 0.21
N PRO A 121 -4.16 18.14 0.56
CA PRO A 121 -3.40 16.98 1.02
C PRO A 121 -4.07 16.33 2.25
N PHE A 122 -3.99 15.01 2.33
CA PHE A 122 -4.44 14.25 3.48
C PHE A 122 -3.24 13.94 4.37
N ASP A 123 -3.32 14.34 5.65
CA ASP A 123 -2.34 14.03 6.68
C ASP A 123 -0.87 14.36 6.31
N LEU A 124 -0.67 15.45 5.58
CA LEU A 124 0.65 16.02 5.28
C LEU A 124 0.85 17.36 6.03
N PRO A 125 2.09 17.82 6.23
CA PRO A 125 2.35 19.06 6.96
C PRO A 125 1.65 20.28 6.36
N ASP A 126 1.44 20.29 5.05
CA ASP A 126 0.79 21.34 4.27
C ASP A 126 -0.70 21.06 3.97
N ALA A 127 -1.37 20.26 4.79
CA ALA A 127 -2.77 19.85 4.58
C ALA A 127 -3.77 21.02 4.47
N ALA A 128 -3.39 22.24 4.87
CA ALA A 128 -4.20 23.45 4.73
C ALA A 128 -4.05 24.14 3.35
N ARG A 129 -3.06 23.75 2.52
CA ARG A 129 -2.84 24.33 1.20
C ARG A 129 -3.62 23.53 0.14
N PRO A 130 -4.50 24.18 -0.66
CA PRO A 130 -5.14 23.51 -1.78
C PRO A 130 -4.11 22.97 -2.79
N PHE A 131 -4.32 21.82 -3.37
CA PHE A 131 -3.43 21.30 -4.42
C PHE A 131 -3.24 22.27 -5.58
N ALA A 132 -4.27 23.02 -5.96
CA ALA A 132 -4.22 24.00 -7.05
C ALA A 132 -3.26 25.17 -6.79
N GLU A 133 -2.88 25.42 -5.54
CA GLU A 133 -2.03 26.52 -5.08
C GLU A 133 -0.62 26.03 -4.70
N ASP A 134 -0.32 24.76 -4.89
CA ASP A 134 0.96 24.17 -4.51
C ASP A 134 1.94 24.19 -5.70
N ASP A 135 2.69 25.30 -5.81
CA ASP A 135 3.77 25.44 -6.77
C ASP A 135 5.16 25.14 -6.14
N GLU A 136 5.20 24.81 -4.84
CA GLU A 136 6.43 24.49 -4.11
C GLU A 136 6.92 23.07 -4.43
N HIS A 137 6.00 22.08 -4.40
CA HIS A 137 6.32 20.70 -4.72
C HIS A 137 6.31 20.49 -6.24
N ALA A 138 7.49 20.64 -6.86
CA ALA A 138 7.67 20.61 -8.32
C ALA A 138 8.83 19.71 -8.77
N THR A 139 9.40 18.91 -7.86
CA THR A 139 10.53 18.05 -8.17
C THR A 139 10.07 16.66 -8.60
N TYR A 140 10.46 16.24 -9.80
CA TYR A 140 10.24 14.90 -10.31
C TYR A 140 11.51 14.39 -10.99
N ASP A 141 12.28 13.54 -10.31
CA ASP A 141 13.45 12.86 -10.87
C ASP A 141 13.05 11.47 -11.40
N PRO A 142 13.09 11.25 -12.73
CA PRO A 142 12.74 9.96 -13.33
C PRO A 142 13.58 8.79 -12.80
N ALA A 143 14.86 9.02 -12.50
CA ALA A 143 15.73 7.96 -11.99
C ALA A 143 15.35 7.55 -10.57
N ALA A 144 14.97 8.51 -9.73
CA ALA A 144 14.45 8.24 -8.38
C ALA A 144 13.11 7.51 -8.43
N VAL A 145 12.20 7.94 -9.30
CA VAL A 145 10.91 7.26 -9.50
C VAL A 145 11.07 5.84 -10.02
N ASN A 146 12.04 5.59 -10.91
CA ASN A 146 12.34 4.24 -11.37
C ASN A 146 12.91 3.35 -10.26
N ARG A 147 13.75 3.88 -9.37
CA ARG A 147 14.21 3.15 -8.17
C ARG A 147 13.03 2.84 -7.23
N TYR A 148 12.21 3.83 -6.93
CA TYR A 148 10.99 3.65 -6.14
C TYR A 148 10.10 2.54 -6.74
N TRP A 149 9.81 2.58 -8.04
CA TRP A 149 8.98 1.59 -8.71
C TRP A 149 9.61 0.19 -8.69
N THR A 150 10.92 0.08 -8.85
CA THR A 150 11.65 -1.20 -8.71
C THR A 150 11.45 -1.78 -7.32
N VAL A 151 11.72 -1.00 -6.26
CA VAL A 151 11.53 -1.43 -4.87
C VAL A 151 10.07 -1.80 -4.61
N LEU A 152 9.13 -0.94 -4.99
CA LEU A 152 7.70 -1.16 -4.83
C LEU A 152 7.24 -2.48 -5.46
N THR A 153 7.75 -2.80 -6.66
CA THR A 153 7.41 -4.03 -7.39
C THR A 153 7.99 -5.27 -6.70
N GLN A 154 9.25 -5.22 -6.24
CA GLN A 154 9.86 -6.35 -5.52
C GLN A 154 9.17 -6.60 -4.18
N VAL A 155 8.86 -5.53 -3.45
CA VAL A 155 8.09 -5.64 -2.19
C VAL A 155 6.71 -6.23 -2.44
N MET A 156 6.02 -5.82 -3.52
CA MET A 156 4.73 -6.40 -3.89
C MET A 156 4.85 -7.92 -4.06
N LEU A 157 5.86 -8.42 -4.79
CA LEU A 157 6.06 -9.86 -5.02
C LEU A 157 6.31 -10.62 -3.71
N VAL A 158 7.07 -10.03 -2.78
CA VAL A 158 7.28 -10.62 -1.44
C VAL A 158 5.98 -10.66 -0.65
N LEU A 159 5.20 -9.56 -0.65
CA LEU A 159 3.91 -9.50 0.04
C LEU A 159 2.86 -10.46 -0.58
N GLU A 160 2.85 -10.66 -1.90
CA GLU A 160 1.99 -11.65 -2.56
C GLU A 160 2.37 -13.08 -2.11
N LYS A 161 3.67 -13.39 -2.02
CA LYS A 161 4.14 -14.68 -1.49
C LYS A 161 3.77 -14.87 -0.02
N TYR A 162 3.90 -13.81 0.79
CA TYR A 162 3.46 -13.84 2.19
C TYR A 162 1.95 -14.05 2.29
N ALA A 163 1.14 -13.34 1.49
CA ALA A 163 -0.32 -13.49 1.47
C ALA A 163 -0.75 -14.91 1.11
N ALA A 164 -0.08 -15.55 0.15
CA ALA A 164 -0.37 -16.91 -0.30
C ALA A 164 -0.21 -17.97 0.81
N GLY A 165 0.57 -17.68 1.85
CA GLY A 165 0.74 -18.56 3.02
C GLY A 165 -0.45 -18.57 3.99
N TYR A 166 -1.57 -17.90 3.68
CA TYR A 166 -2.70 -17.77 4.59
C TYR A 166 -4.04 -18.05 3.89
N SER A 167 -4.79 -19.02 4.39
CA SER A 167 -6.09 -19.45 3.82
C SER A 167 -7.30 -18.70 4.39
N GLY A 168 -7.09 -17.86 5.43
CA GLY A 168 -8.13 -17.02 5.99
C GLY A 168 -8.41 -15.78 5.13
N LYS A 169 -9.23 -14.87 5.65
CA LYS A 169 -9.47 -13.58 4.99
C LYS A 169 -8.18 -12.78 4.94
N THR A 170 -7.76 -12.38 3.75
CA THR A 170 -6.62 -11.49 3.52
C THR A 170 -6.99 -10.39 2.53
N SER A 171 -6.39 -9.21 2.68
CA SER A 171 -6.50 -8.18 1.65
C SER A 171 -5.69 -8.58 0.41
N PRO A 172 -6.01 -8.03 -0.77
CA PRO A 172 -5.00 -7.89 -1.81
C PRO A 172 -3.80 -7.07 -1.31
N VAL A 173 -2.67 -7.21 -1.99
CA VAL A 173 -1.55 -6.27 -1.79
C VAL A 173 -1.98 -4.92 -2.34
N HIS A 174 -1.94 -3.90 -1.50
CA HIS A 174 -2.45 -2.57 -1.80
C HIS A 174 -1.36 -1.52 -1.63
N HIS A 175 -1.22 -0.62 -2.61
CA HIS A 175 -0.44 0.61 -2.47
C HIS A 175 -1.36 1.76 -2.05
N PHE A 176 -1.16 2.27 -0.84
CA PHE A 176 -2.01 3.30 -0.24
C PHE A 176 -1.53 4.70 -0.61
N TRP A 177 -2.34 5.42 -1.39
CA TRP A 177 -2.02 6.79 -1.84
C TRP A 177 -1.99 7.81 -0.71
N HIS A 178 -2.70 7.58 0.40
CA HIS A 178 -2.79 8.54 1.50
C HIS A 178 -1.59 8.46 2.46
N THR A 179 -1.00 7.29 2.64
CA THR A 179 0.16 7.03 3.50
C THR A 179 1.44 6.71 2.73
N PHE A 180 1.34 6.48 1.44
CA PHE A 180 2.45 6.17 0.53
C PHE A 180 3.17 4.84 0.85
N ASP A 181 2.53 3.94 1.53
CA ASP A 181 3.03 2.60 1.84
C ASP A 181 2.38 1.52 0.95
N ILE A 182 2.92 0.32 1.02
CA ILE A 182 2.34 -0.86 0.39
C ILE A 182 2.19 -1.95 1.45
N ALA A 183 1.02 -2.59 1.52
CA ALA A 183 0.72 -3.55 2.56
C ALA A 183 -0.25 -4.64 2.13
N VAL A 184 -0.22 -5.73 2.90
CA VAL A 184 -1.23 -6.79 2.94
C VAL A 184 -1.65 -7.04 4.38
N THR A 185 -2.93 -7.31 4.59
CA THR A 185 -3.51 -7.51 5.91
C THR A 185 -4.18 -8.87 6.00
N ARG A 186 -3.82 -9.67 7.02
CA ARG A 186 -4.51 -10.89 7.42
C ARG A 186 -5.56 -10.55 8.48
N PHE A 187 -6.71 -11.21 8.44
CA PHE A 187 -7.83 -10.94 9.33
C PHE A 187 -8.21 -12.19 10.12
N SER A 188 -8.57 -12.00 11.38
CA SER A 188 -9.32 -13.03 12.13
C SER A 188 -10.82 -12.95 11.80
N ASP A 189 -11.58 -13.95 12.29
CA ASP A 189 -13.03 -13.92 12.19
C ASP A 189 -13.69 -13.06 13.28
N ARG A 190 -12.90 -12.59 14.25
CA ARG A 190 -13.42 -11.82 15.39
C ARG A 190 -13.69 -10.37 15.00
N HIS A 191 -14.88 -9.91 15.32
CA HIS A 191 -15.28 -8.52 15.14
C HIS A 191 -14.69 -7.64 16.25
N VAL A 192 -14.22 -6.44 15.87
CA VAL A 192 -13.78 -5.39 16.79
C VAL A 192 -14.81 -4.28 16.76
N ALA A 193 -15.42 -4.01 17.91
CA ALA A 193 -16.36 -2.91 18.06
C ALA A 193 -15.62 -1.61 18.35
N HIS A 194 -15.91 -0.58 17.57
CA HIS A 194 -15.38 0.77 17.77
C HIS A 194 -16.47 1.73 18.23
N GLY A 195 -16.13 2.63 19.15
CA GLY A 195 -17.03 3.70 19.57
C GLY A 195 -17.32 4.69 18.44
N LEU A 196 -18.45 5.42 18.56
CA LEU A 196 -18.85 6.42 17.57
C LEU A 196 -17.87 7.62 17.45
N SER A 197 -17.01 7.81 18.44
CA SER A 197 -15.95 8.84 18.43
C SER A 197 -14.76 8.49 17.50
N VAL A 198 -14.60 7.22 17.13
CA VAL A 198 -13.59 6.80 16.18
C VAL A 198 -14.05 7.18 14.77
N ASP A 199 -13.16 7.73 13.96
CA ASP A 199 -13.48 8.15 12.60
C ASP A 199 -14.02 6.99 11.73
N PRO A 200 -14.85 7.28 10.71
CA PRO A 200 -15.48 6.24 9.90
C PRO A 200 -14.50 5.35 9.13
N VAL A 201 -13.31 5.88 8.76
CA VAL A 201 -12.30 5.12 8.02
C VAL A 201 -11.70 4.06 8.92
N THR A 202 -11.24 4.46 10.10
CA THR A 202 -10.67 3.57 11.11
C THR A 202 -11.69 2.52 11.56
N ARG A 203 -12.95 2.90 11.82
CA ARG A 203 -14.01 1.96 12.21
C ARG A 203 -14.22 0.85 11.19
N GLU A 204 -14.20 1.17 9.91
CA GLU A 204 -14.37 0.18 8.84
C GLU A 204 -13.09 -0.62 8.61
N ALA A 205 -11.93 0.03 8.55
CA ALA A 205 -10.64 -0.63 8.30
C ALA A 205 -10.32 -1.68 9.36
N TYR A 206 -10.59 -1.34 10.64
CA TYR A 206 -10.29 -2.19 11.79
C TYR A 206 -11.54 -2.85 12.40
N SER A 207 -12.61 -3.04 11.61
CA SER A 207 -13.83 -3.72 12.06
C SER A 207 -13.65 -5.20 12.41
N ARG A 208 -12.45 -5.75 12.16
CA ARG A 208 -11.96 -7.07 12.53
C ARG A 208 -10.57 -6.93 13.14
N GLU A 209 -10.16 -7.95 13.94
CA GLU A 209 -8.76 -8.04 14.32
C GLU A 209 -7.90 -8.26 13.09
N VAL A 210 -6.76 -7.57 13.05
CA VAL A 210 -5.86 -7.57 11.90
C VAL A 210 -4.41 -7.80 12.33
N ILE A 211 -3.65 -8.45 11.45
CA ILE A 211 -2.20 -8.38 11.42
C ILE A 211 -1.83 -7.88 10.04
N SER A 212 -1.31 -6.67 10.00
CA SER A 212 -0.92 -5.99 8.76
C SER A 212 0.58 -5.99 8.61
N SER A 213 1.04 -6.28 7.41
CA SER A 213 2.46 -6.32 7.04
C SER A 213 2.67 -5.52 5.78
N GLY A 214 3.73 -4.72 5.74
CA GLY A 214 3.94 -3.81 4.63
C GLY A 214 5.34 -3.20 4.58
N PHE A 215 5.49 -2.23 3.68
CA PHE A 215 6.72 -1.48 3.48
C PHE A 215 6.43 0.01 3.48
N TRP A 216 7.22 0.74 4.25
CA TRP A 216 7.20 2.17 4.43
C TRP A 216 8.38 2.82 3.72
N PHE A 217 8.15 3.91 2.99
CA PHE A 217 9.21 4.63 2.25
C PHE A 217 9.91 5.71 3.08
N GLY A 218 9.63 5.78 4.38
CA GLY A 218 10.19 6.76 5.29
C GLY A 218 9.48 8.12 5.24
N ASP A 219 9.41 8.80 6.37
CA ASP A 219 8.99 10.20 6.51
C ASP A 219 9.67 10.86 7.73
N GLU A 220 9.42 12.15 7.91
CA GLU A 220 10.03 12.90 9.02
C GLU A 220 9.31 12.71 10.36
N ARG A 221 8.07 12.21 10.35
CA ARG A 221 7.21 12.14 11.53
C ARG A 221 7.25 10.79 12.24
N SER A 222 7.24 9.70 11.45
CA SER A 222 7.09 8.35 11.99
C SER A 222 8.40 7.59 12.03
N TYR A 223 9.01 7.34 10.89
CA TYR A 223 10.30 6.68 10.77
C TYR A 223 11.02 7.21 9.52
N PRO A 224 12.27 7.72 9.66
CA PRO A 224 12.88 8.52 8.60
C PRO A 224 13.31 7.72 7.36
N GLU A 225 13.65 6.45 7.51
CA GLU A 225 14.21 5.64 6.44
C GLU A 225 13.22 4.58 5.93
N PRO A 226 13.41 4.04 4.73
CA PRO A 226 12.60 2.93 4.25
C PRO A 226 12.71 1.71 5.16
N ALA A 227 11.57 1.08 5.46
CA ALA A 227 11.53 -0.08 6.35
C ALA A 227 10.33 -0.99 6.05
N PHE A 228 10.52 -2.29 6.28
CA PHE A 228 9.43 -3.25 6.40
C PHE A 228 8.81 -3.13 7.78
N TYR A 229 7.50 -3.30 7.86
CA TYR A 229 6.78 -3.19 9.13
C TYR A 229 5.72 -4.29 9.27
N SER A 230 5.35 -4.59 10.51
CA SER A 230 4.15 -5.37 10.83
C SER A 230 3.57 -4.95 12.17
N TYR A 231 2.24 -4.96 12.28
CA TYR A 231 1.53 -4.67 13.52
C TYR A 231 0.30 -5.56 13.69
N THR A 232 -0.12 -5.75 14.94
CA THR A 232 -1.35 -6.44 15.31
C THR A 232 -2.33 -5.45 15.93
N ALA A 233 -3.57 -5.43 15.47
CA ALA A 233 -4.62 -4.58 16.05
C ALA A 233 -5.93 -5.37 16.27
N PRO A 234 -6.53 -5.29 17.48
CA PRO A 234 -6.00 -4.64 18.69
C PRO A 234 -4.66 -5.22 19.10
N GLU A 235 -3.77 -4.36 19.62
CA GLU A 235 -2.47 -4.81 20.09
C GLU A 235 -2.62 -5.72 21.31
N PRO A 236 -2.07 -6.94 21.28
CA PRO A 236 -2.06 -7.81 22.44
C PRO A 236 -0.96 -7.41 23.42
N ASP A 237 -1.22 -7.64 24.72
CA ASP A 237 -0.26 -7.38 25.78
C ASP A 237 1.08 -8.09 25.51
N GLU A 238 2.18 -7.45 25.85
CA GLU A 238 3.54 -7.98 25.77
C GLU A 238 4.04 -8.33 24.35
N ILE A 239 3.42 -7.80 23.30
CA ILE A 239 3.87 -8.02 21.91
C ILE A 239 5.32 -7.60 21.71
N GLN A 240 5.74 -6.50 22.34
CA GLN A 240 7.08 -5.93 22.24
C GLN A 240 8.18 -6.82 22.87
N ARG A 241 7.81 -7.83 23.63
CA ARG A 241 8.74 -8.79 24.23
C ARG A 241 8.94 -10.06 23.39
N GLN A 242 8.19 -10.18 22.30
CA GLN A 242 8.28 -11.36 21.45
C GLN A 242 9.52 -11.30 20.56
N PRO A 243 10.17 -12.46 20.31
CA PRO A 243 11.33 -12.49 19.42
C PRO A 243 10.91 -12.15 17.99
N LEU A 244 11.80 -11.47 17.28
CA LEU A 244 11.71 -11.20 15.86
C LEU A 244 12.97 -11.71 15.15
N GLU A 245 12.83 -12.12 13.91
CA GLU A 245 13.89 -12.45 12.98
C GLU A 245 13.72 -11.66 11.68
N PRO A 246 14.81 -11.34 10.97
CA PRO A 246 16.22 -11.54 11.31
C PRO A 246 16.69 -10.64 12.46
N ALA A 247 17.93 -10.76 12.89
CA ALA A 247 18.49 -10.04 14.06
C ALA A 247 18.40 -8.50 13.97
N ALA A 248 18.28 -7.94 12.78
CA ALA A 248 18.07 -6.51 12.54
C ALA A 248 16.63 -6.06 12.86
N ALA A 249 15.67 -6.98 12.95
CA ALA A 249 14.29 -6.67 13.27
C ALA A 249 14.12 -6.29 14.74
N ARG A 250 13.24 -5.33 15.01
CA ARG A 250 12.96 -4.83 16.36
C ARG A 250 11.55 -4.32 16.51
N TRP A 251 11.05 -4.30 17.74
CA TRP A 251 9.83 -3.58 18.09
C TRP A 251 10.15 -2.11 18.32
N THR A 252 9.30 -1.24 17.84
CA THR A 252 9.40 0.22 18.00
C THR A 252 8.04 0.75 18.44
N GLU A 253 8.03 1.66 19.40
CA GLU A 253 6.80 2.36 19.78
C GLU A 253 6.41 3.37 18.69
N SER A 254 5.16 3.37 18.31
CA SER A 254 4.56 4.27 17.34
C SER A 254 3.12 4.60 17.74
N ASN A 255 2.84 5.87 17.99
CA ASN A 255 1.49 6.35 18.33
C ASN A 255 0.81 5.60 19.50
N GLY A 256 1.59 5.22 20.52
CA GLY A 256 1.10 4.52 21.72
C GLY A 256 0.84 3.02 21.54
N SER A 257 1.30 2.43 20.44
CA SER A 257 1.32 0.99 20.19
C SER A 257 2.67 0.55 19.63
N HIS A 258 2.89 -0.76 19.48
CA HIS A 258 4.14 -1.30 19.00
C HIS A 258 4.05 -1.77 17.55
N LEU A 259 5.10 -1.43 16.81
CA LEU A 259 5.31 -1.79 15.42
C LEU A 259 6.59 -2.66 15.34
N ALA A 260 6.48 -3.85 14.78
CA ALA A 260 7.66 -4.59 14.33
C ALA A 260 8.25 -3.89 13.12
N LEU A 261 9.58 -3.67 13.11
CA LEU A 261 10.26 -2.91 12.07
C LEU A 261 11.57 -3.62 11.69
N LEU A 262 11.80 -3.74 10.37
CA LEU A 262 13.06 -4.21 9.78
C LEU A 262 13.55 -3.14 8.81
N PRO A 263 14.67 -2.44 9.10
CA PRO A 263 15.20 -1.41 8.21
C PRO A 263 15.56 -2.00 6.83
N TYR A 264 15.23 -1.27 5.79
CA TYR A 264 15.47 -1.70 4.41
C TYR A 264 16.96 -1.94 4.11
N ASP A 265 17.82 -1.02 4.54
CA ASP A 265 19.26 -1.11 4.29
C ASP A 265 19.94 -2.28 5.02
N ASP A 266 19.36 -2.75 6.13
CA ASP A 266 19.90 -3.88 6.87
C ASP A 266 19.65 -5.23 6.19
N VAL A 267 18.66 -5.30 5.27
CA VAL A 267 18.26 -6.56 4.63
C VAL A 267 18.44 -6.57 3.10
N ARG A 268 18.41 -5.40 2.43
CA ARG A 268 18.42 -5.34 0.95
C ARG A 268 19.64 -5.96 0.28
N THR A 269 20.77 -6.04 0.99
CA THR A 269 22.03 -6.61 0.49
C THR A 269 22.28 -8.06 0.94
N ALA A 270 21.31 -8.65 1.64
CA ALA A 270 21.40 -10.05 2.05
C ALA A 270 21.46 -10.99 0.82
N PRO A 271 22.11 -12.15 0.92
CA PRO A 271 22.16 -13.12 -0.18
C PRO A 271 20.78 -13.54 -0.69
N ASP A 272 19.77 -13.60 0.19
CA ASP A 272 18.36 -13.79 -0.13
C ASP A 272 17.51 -12.82 0.69
N ALA A 273 17.49 -11.57 0.26
CA ALA A 273 16.72 -10.52 0.91
C ALA A 273 15.21 -10.86 0.99
N ALA A 274 14.66 -11.52 -0.04
CA ALA A 274 13.26 -11.90 -0.04
C ALA A 274 12.94 -12.93 1.04
N ALA A 275 13.82 -13.91 1.27
CA ALA A 275 13.65 -14.90 2.33
C ALA A 275 13.75 -14.26 3.73
N GLU A 276 14.68 -13.34 3.94
CA GLU A 276 14.79 -12.63 5.21
C GLU A 276 13.58 -11.74 5.50
N ILE A 277 13.05 -11.04 4.49
CA ILE A 277 11.83 -10.24 4.64
C ILE A 277 10.62 -11.13 4.97
N LEU A 278 10.50 -12.29 4.32
CA LEU A 278 9.44 -13.25 4.63
C LEU A 278 9.57 -13.78 6.06
N THR A 279 10.78 -14.11 6.51
CA THR A 279 11.06 -14.52 7.90
C THR A 279 10.63 -13.44 8.88
N PHE A 280 10.91 -12.17 8.57
CA PHE A 280 10.45 -11.04 9.40
C PHE A 280 8.92 -11.03 9.52
N TYR A 281 8.20 -11.10 8.41
CA TYR A 281 6.74 -11.09 8.44
C TYR A 281 6.15 -12.31 9.15
N ASP A 282 6.75 -13.49 8.97
CA ASP A 282 6.29 -14.72 9.60
C ASP A 282 6.49 -14.69 11.11
N THR A 283 7.63 -14.16 11.60
CA THR A 283 7.90 -14.05 13.06
C THR A 283 7.01 -13.00 13.71
N ALA A 284 6.80 -11.85 13.06
CA ALA A 284 5.87 -10.82 13.53
C ALA A 284 4.42 -11.34 13.56
N TYR A 285 3.99 -12.05 12.50
CA TYR A 285 2.68 -12.69 12.47
C TYR A 285 2.54 -13.74 13.58
N ALA A 286 3.52 -14.62 13.77
CA ALA A 286 3.47 -15.67 14.78
C ALA A 286 3.37 -15.08 16.19
N ALA A 287 4.07 -13.97 16.46
CA ALA A 287 3.98 -13.23 17.72
C ALA A 287 2.55 -12.70 17.95
N GLY A 288 2.02 -11.95 17.00
CA GLY A 288 0.69 -11.36 17.10
C GLY A 288 -0.43 -12.39 17.15
N ALA A 289 -0.43 -13.37 16.24
CA ALA A 289 -1.45 -14.40 16.15
C ALA A 289 -1.50 -15.26 17.42
N ARG A 290 -0.34 -15.63 17.98
CA ARG A 290 -0.25 -16.42 19.22
C ARG A 290 -0.81 -15.66 20.40
N LEU A 291 -0.38 -14.41 20.62
CA LEU A 291 -0.84 -13.60 21.75
C LEU A 291 -2.33 -13.22 21.63
N ALA A 292 -2.78 -12.93 20.44
CA ALA A 292 -4.18 -12.66 20.16
C ALA A 292 -5.04 -13.95 20.12
N GLY A 293 -4.46 -15.14 20.24
CA GLY A 293 -5.18 -16.41 20.23
C GLY A 293 -5.89 -16.69 18.89
N TRP A 294 -5.24 -16.40 17.77
CA TRP A 294 -5.75 -16.73 16.43
C TRP A 294 -5.58 -18.23 16.17
N HIS A 295 -6.50 -18.79 15.35
CA HIS A 295 -6.38 -20.16 14.90
C HIS A 295 -5.22 -20.31 13.90
N THR A 296 -4.31 -21.25 14.19
CA THR A 296 -3.14 -21.52 13.33
C THR A 296 -3.44 -22.45 12.16
N ASP A 297 -4.62 -23.08 12.14
CA ASP A 297 -5.10 -23.93 11.05
C ASP A 297 -5.36 -23.19 9.73
N ARG A 298 -5.36 -21.85 9.77
CA ARG A 298 -5.46 -21.00 8.58
C ARG A 298 -4.13 -20.74 7.88
N LEU A 299 -3.02 -21.16 8.47
CA LEU A 299 -1.75 -21.18 7.77
C LEU A 299 -1.74 -22.30 6.74
N CYS A 300 -1.18 -22.03 5.59
CA CYS A 300 -0.87 -23.02 4.55
C CYS A 300 0.62 -23.32 4.61
N PRO A 301 1.08 -24.32 5.36
CA PRO A 301 2.49 -24.64 5.44
C PRO A 301 3.07 -24.90 4.04
N GLY A 302 4.13 -24.17 3.67
CA GLY A 302 4.71 -24.26 2.33
C GLY A 302 4.01 -23.36 1.29
N GLY A 303 3.04 -22.52 1.70
CA GLY A 303 2.34 -21.59 0.82
C GLY A 303 1.27 -22.23 -0.04
N VAL A 304 1.10 -21.74 -1.26
CA VAL A 304 0.19 -22.32 -2.25
C VAL A 304 0.62 -23.76 -2.56
N THR A 305 -0.31 -24.69 -2.56
CA THR A 305 -0.03 -26.07 -2.94
C THR A 305 0.64 -26.11 -4.30
N ASP A 306 1.87 -26.63 -4.38
CA ASP A 306 2.54 -26.87 -5.64
C ASP A 306 1.66 -27.81 -6.49
N PRO A 307 1.16 -27.39 -7.65
CA PRO A 307 0.33 -28.24 -8.50
C PRO A 307 1.06 -29.49 -8.98
N GLN A 308 2.40 -29.54 -8.85
CA GLN A 308 3.23 -30.70 -9.16
C GLN A 308 3.57 -31.53 -7.91
N ALA A 309 3.27 -31.04 -6.70
CA ALA A 309 3.47 -31.83 -5.50
C ALA A 309 2.51 -33.02 -5.50
N PRO A 310 2.97 -34.24 -5.14
CA PRO A 310 2.09 -35.38 -5.05
C PRO A 310 1.01 -35.09 -4.02
N VAL A 311 -0.26 -35.28 -4.40
CA VAL A 311 -1.40 -35.12 -3.51
C VAL A 311 -1.29 -36.17 -2.41
N THR A 312 -0.73 -35.78 -1.27
CA THR A 312 -0.83 -36.60 -0.06
C THR A 312 -2.29 -36.56 0.36
N ALA A 313 -2.99 -37.69 0.21
CA ALA A 313 -4.37 -37.79 0.64
C ALA A 313 -4.46 -37.41 2.12
N HIS A 314 -5.12 -36.27 2.41
CA HIS A 314 -5.52 -36.00 3.78
C HIS A 314 -6.44 -37.14 4.27
N PRO A 315 -6.14 -37.74 5.41
CA PRO A 315 -7.10 -38.67 6.00
C PRO A 315 -8.40 -37.91 6.24
N ARG A 316 -9.49 -38.35 5.63
CA ARG A 316 -10.82 -37.83 5.95
C ARG A 316 -11.01 -38.01 7.45
N PRO A 317 -11.46 -37.00 8.22
CA PRO A 317 -11.90 -37.26 9.58
C PRO A 317 -12.99 -38.35 9.52
N GLY A 318 -12.82 -39.38 10.34
CA GLY A 318 -13.62 -40.58 10.32
C GLY A 318 -15.11 -40.28 10.41
N THR A 319 -15.87 -41.05 9.64
CA THR A 319 -17.30 -41.22 9.75
C THR A 319 -17.68 -41.76 11.10
#